data_181356d7da6a3e0d7dccf9b8299754b3
#
_entry.id   181356d7da6a3e0d7dccf9b8299754b3
#
_cell.length_a   1.000
_cell.length_b   1.000
_cell.length_c   1.000
_cell.angle_alpha   90.00
_cell.angle_beta   90.00
_cell.angle_gamma   90.00
#
_symmetry.space_group_name_H-M   'P 1'
#
loop_
_entity.id
_entity.type
_entity.pdbx_description
1 polymer ?
#
loop_
_entity_poly.entity_id
_entity_poly.type
_entity_poly.pdbx_seq_one_letter_code
_entity_poly.pdbx_strand_id
1 'polypeptide(L)'
;GYDGVHFSFAARNVLPKPQQKPHPPLWLACSHRESILKAARLGIGALSFGFTNFDTTKQWVEAYHDTLRREAVPIGYSINPNLSVLSRLICCPSDSEAKRIEDKVHFWWYSFVHYFGYGSHKPGVTSLWDNYSKSDYKFEWDTGTIGTPEKISATLREYERAGLDQIVFSIEAGNISHEE
;
A
#
# COMPACT_ATOMS: atom_id res chain seq x y z
N GLY A 1 12.78 -20.26 -21.79
CA GLY A 1 13.66 -19.21 -22.29
C GLY A 1 12.88 -17.96 -22.68
N TYR A 2 13.58 -16.93 -22.99
CA TYR A 2 13.03 -15.67 -23.47
C TYR A 2 13.99 -15.09 -24.52
N ASP A 3 13.44 -14.56 -25.59
CA ASP A 3 14.21 -13.87 -26.64
C ASP A 3 13.56 -12.52 -26.88
N GLY A 4 14.22 -11.44 -26.44
CA GLY A 4 13.72 -10.08 -26.48
C GLY A 4 14.74 -9.08 -27.00
N VAL A 5 14.30 -7.86 -27.24
CA VAL A 5 15.14 -6.78 -27.83
C VAL A 5 16.31 -6.40 -26.93
N HIS A 6 16.14 -6.42 -25.60
CA HIS A 6 17.14 -5.94 -24.65
C HIS A 6 17.97 -7.04 -24.01
N PHE A 7 17.43 -8.26 -23.92
CA PHE A 7 18.13 -9.43 -23.41
C PHE A 7 17.47 -10.71 -23.90
N SER A 8 18.23 -11.80 -23.91
CA SER A 8 17.74 -13.14 -24.19
C SER A 8 18.39 -14.14 -23.25
N PHE A 9 17.70 -15.25 -22.96
CA PHE A 9 18.25 -16.37 -22.22
C PHE A 9 17.62 -17.70 -22.63
N ALA A 10 18.43 -18.76 -22.59
CA ALA A 10 17.99 -20.10 -22.94
C ALA A 10 16.95 -20.63 -21.95
N ALA A 11 16.14 -21.61 -22.40
CA ALA A 11 15.19 -22.29 -21.54
C ALA A 11 15.92 -22.96 -20.36
N ARG A 12 15.38 -22.74 -19.15
CA ARG A 12 15.92 -23.31 -17.91
C ARG A 12 14.81 -23.59 -16.91
N ASN A 13 15.03 -24.54 -16.02
CA ASN A 13 14.15 -24.73 -14.87
C ASN A 13 14.33 -23.59 -13.87
N VAL A 14 13.21 -23.00 -13.45
CA VAL A 14 13.17 -22.10 -12.30
C VAL A 14 12.90 -22.94 -11.05
N LEU A 15 13.85 -22.97 -10.13
CA LEU A 15 13.80 -23.75 -8.90
C LEU A 15 13.97 -22.81 -7.69
N PRO A 16 13.38 -23.15 -6.52
CA PRO A 16 12.46 -24.25 -6.28
C PRO A 16 11.08 -24.04 -6.93
N LYS A 17 10.37 -25.12 -7.18
CA LYS A 17 8.97 -25.05 -7.64
C LYS A 17 8.04 -24.79 -6.45
N PRO A 18 6.95 -24.02 -6.62
CA PRO A 18 5.97 -23.80 -5.55
C PRO A 18 5.24 -25.11 -5.21
N GLN A 19 4.93 -25.27 -3.91
CA GLN A 19 4.05 -26.35 -3.45
C GLN A 19 2.59 -26.08 -3.82
N GLN A 20 2.15 -24.81 -3.74
CA GLN A 20 0.80 -24.41 -4.12
C GLN A 20 0.54 -24.67 -5.61
N LYS A 21 -0.65 -25.17 -5.90
CA LYS A 21 -1.08 -25.46 -7.27
C LYS A 21 -2.36 -24.67 -7.59
N PRO A 22 -2.47 -24.15 -8.81
CA PRO A 22 -1.52 -24.24 -9.93
C PRO A 22 -0.26 -23.40 -9.71
N HIS A 23 -0.30 -22.37 -8.87
CA HIS A 23 0.79 -21.46 -8.45
C HIS A 23 0.33 -20.66 -7.21
N PRO A 24 1.22 -19.98 -6.46
CA PRO A 24 0.83 -19.02 -5.44
C PRO A 24 -0.05 -17.91 -6.01
N PRO A 25 -0.93 -17.29 -5.19
CA PRO A 25 -1.67 -16.11 -5.62
C PRO A 25 -0.75 -15.02 -6.15
N LEU A 26 -1.08 -14.48 -7.31
CA LEU A 26 -0.30 -13.42 -7.95
C LEU A 26 -0.84 -12.06 -7.53
N TRP A 27 0.05 -11.10 -7.30
CA TRP A 27 -0.27 -9.75 -6.87
C TRP A 27 0.51 -8.71 -7.67
N LEU A 28 -0.10 -7.55 -7.91
CA LEU A 28 0.53 -6.38 -8.49
C LEU A 28 0.56 -5.25 -7.46
N ALA A 29 1.74 -4.67 -7.21
CA ALA A 29 1.86 -3.46 -6.43
C ALA A 29 1.31 -2.27 -7.23
N CYS A 30 0.37 -1.53 -6.63
CA CYS A 30 -0.40 -0.49 -7.29
C CYS A 30 -0.29 0.83 -6.52
N SER A 31 0.21 1.88 -7.16
CA SER A 31 0.31 3.22 -6.60
C SER A 31 -0.81 4.17 -7.06
N HIS A 32 -1.61 3.76 -8.05
CA HIS A 32 -2.67 4.59 -8.62
C HIS A 32 -3.75 3.73 -9.28
N ARG A 33 -4.91 4.34 -9.55
CA ARG A 33 -6.11 3.65 -10.05
C ARG A 33 -5.84 2.78 -11.28
N GLU A 34 -5.08 3.28 -12.26
CA GLU A 34 -4.84 2.53 -13.50
C GLU A 34 -4.07 1.22 -13.28
N SER A 35 -3.14 1.18 -12.33
CA SER A 35 -2.44 -0.07 -11.98
C SER A 35 -3.37 -1.07 -11.28
N ILE A 36 -4.34 -0.59 -10.49
CA ILE A 36 -5.39 -1.43 -9.88
C ILE A 36 -6.26 -2.06 -10.96
N LEU A 37 -6.74 -1.28 -11.94
CA LEU A 37 -7.54 -1.78 -13.05
C LEU A 37 -6.74 -2.73 -13.96
N LYS A 38 -5.42 -2.47 -14.11
CA LYS A 38 -4.53 -3.41 -14.81
C LYS A 38 -4.44 -4.76 -14.08
N ALA A 39 -4.29 -4.76 -12.75
CA ALA A 39 -4.30 -6.00 -11.98
C ALA A 39 -5.62 -6.78 -12.18
N ALA A 40 -6.75 -6.08 -12.14
CA ALA A 40 -8.07 -6.67 -12.39
C ALA A 40 -8.15 -7.32 -13.78
N ARG A 41 -7.73 -6.62 -14.85
CA ARG A 41 -7.71 -7.18 -16.22
C ARG A 41 -6.83 -8.40 -16.36
N LEU A 42 -5.74 -8.46 -15.60
CA LEU A 42 -4.82 -9.60 -15.60
C LEU A 42 -5.27 -10.76 -14.70
N GLY A 43 -6.40 -10.63 -14.00
CA GLY A 43 -6.92 -11.65 -13.08
C GLY A 43 -6.04 -11.87 -11.85
N ILE A 44 -5.30 -10.87 -11.41
CA ILE A 44 -4.37 -10.93 -10.27
C ILE A 44 -4.77 -9.93 -9.18
N GLY A 45 -4.37 -10.19 -7.95
CA GLY A 45 -4.65 -9.30 -6.83
C GLY A 45 -3.96 -7.95 -6.96
N ALA A 46 -4.61 -6.89 -6.48
CA ALA A 46 -4.05 -5.56 -6.40
C ALA A 46 -3.61 -5.26 -4.97
N LEU A 47 -2.33 -4.90 -4.77
CA LEU A 47 -1.79 -4.44 -3.50
C LEU A 47 -1.57 -2.93 -3.61
N SER A 48 -2.51 -2.16 -3.06
CA SER A 48 -2.53 -0.70 -3.13
C SER A 48 -1.89 -0.08 -1.90
N PHE A 49 -1.23 1.05 -2.09
CA PHE A 49 -0.84 1.90 -0.98
C PHE A 49 -2.04 2.74 -0.51
N GLY A 50 -2.31 2.75 0.79
CA GLY A 50 -3.42 3.49 1.43
C GLY A 50 -3.16 5.00 1.54
N PHE A 51 -2.60 5.60 0.49
CA PHE A 51 -2.41 7.06 0.41
C PHE A 51 -3.64 7.78 -0.12
N THR A 52 -4.81 7.21 0.11
CA THR A 52 -6.07 7.77 -0.29
C THR A 52 -7.04 7.78 0.90
N ASN A 53 -8.00 8.69 0.88
CA ASN A 53 -9.09 8.67 1.84
C ASN A 53 -10.04 7.47 1.58
N PHE A 54 -10.91 7.22 2.55
CA PHE A 54 -11.86 6.11 2.49
C PHE A 54 -12.73 6.13 1.23
N ASP A 55 -13.28 7.28 0.84
CA ASP A 55 -14.17 7.38 -0.32
C ASP A 55 -13.47 7.01 -1.63
N THR A 56 -12.23 7.45 -1.80
CA THR A 56 -11.41 7.08 -2.96
C THR A 56 -11.10 5.59 -2.95
N THR A 57 -10.76 5.02 -1.80
CA THR A 57 -10.51 3.58 -1.66
C THR A 57 -11.75 2.78 -2.04
N LYS A 58 -12.93 3.17 -1.56
CA LYS A 58 -14.20 2.53 -1.92
C LYS A 58 -14.44 2.52 -3.42
N GLN A 59 -14.26 3.66 -4.09
CA GLN A 59 -14.38 3.75 -5.54
C GLN A 59 -13.40 2.81 -6.28
N TRP A 60 -12.19 2.65 -5.75
CA TRP A 60 -11.20 1.75 -6.33
C TRP A 60 -11.56 0.28 -6.14
N VAL A 61 -12.11 -0.08 -4.97
CA VAL A 61 -12.63 -1.43 -4.69
C VAL A 61 -13.74 -1.78 -5.70
N GLU A 62 -14.74 -0.91 -5.84
CA GLU A 62 -15.84 -1.10 -6.79
C GLU A 62 -15.33 -1.25 -8.23
N ALA A 63 -14.43 -0.35 -8.66
CA ALA A 63 -13.86 -0.37 -10.01
C ALA A 63 -13.01 -1.62 -10.26
N TYR A 64 -12.22 -2.08 -9.27
CA TYR A 64 -11.42 -3.30 -9.37
C TYR A 64 -12.31 -4.53 -9.59
N HIS A 65 -13.29 -4.75 -8.73
CA HIS A 65 -14.16 -5.90 -8.82
C HIS A 65 -15.05 -5.88 -10.08
N ASP A 66 -15.49 -4.70 -10.51
CA ASP A 66 -16.27 -4.56 -11.76
C ASP A 66 -15.41 -4.89 -12.98
N THR A 67 -14.21 -4.34 -13.06
CA THR A 67 -13.25 -4.62 -14.13
C THR A 67 -12.86 -6.10 -14.14
N LEU A 68 -12.59 -6.69 -12.98
CA LEU A 68 -12.26 -8.11 -12.86
C LEU A 68 -13.38 -8.99 -13.45
N ARG A 69 -14.64 -8.69 -13.10
CA ARG A 69 -15.79 -9.48 -13.61
C ARG A 69 -15.99 -9.36 -15.10
N ARG A 70 -15.77 -8.17 -15.67
CA ARG A 70 -16.11 -7.88 -17.07
C ARG A 70 -14.97 -8.07 -18.06
N GLU A 71 -13.74 -7.82 -17.64
CA GLU A 71 -12.60 -7.65 -18.54
C GLU A 71 -11.45 -8.61 -18.28
N ALA A 72 -11.51 -9.45 -17.22
CA ALA A 72 -10.35 -10.27 -16.84
C ALA A 72 -9.96 -11.29 -17.90
N VAL A 73 -8.72 -11.23 -18.32
CA VAL A 73 -8.01 -12.27 -19.08
C VAL A 73 -6.81 -12.71 -18.24
N PRO A 74 -6.95 -13.78 -17.45
CA PRO A 74 -5.93 -14.18 -16.49
C PRO A 74 -4.57 -14.49 -17.15
N ILE A 75 -3.49 -13.94 -16.60
CA ILE A 75 -2.12 -14.27 -17.02
C ILE A 75 -1.60 -15.58 -16.40
N GLY A 76 -2.26 -16.05 -15.34
CA GLY A 76 -1.94 -17.30 -14.64
C GLY A 76 -3.03 -18.35 -14.84
N TYR A 77 -2.85 -19.48 -14.18
CA TYR A 77 -3.79 -20.61 -14.23
C TYR A 77 -4.94 -20.48 -13.21
N SER A 78 -4.93 -19.44 -12.37
CA SER A 78 -5.98 -19.12 -11.42
C SER A 78 -6.12 -17.63 -11.27
N ILE A 79 -7.33 -17.17 -10.94
CA ILE A 79 -7.62 -15.77 -10.61
C ILE A 79 -7.37 -15.54 -9.13
N ASN A 80 -6.75 -14.41 -8.79
CA ASN A 80 -6.71 -13.87 -7.43
C ASN A 80 -7.61 -12.63 -7.37
N PRO A 81 -8.86 -12.72 -6.89
CA PRO A 81 -9.82 -11.63 -6.96
C PRO A 81 -9.72 -10.63 -5.80
N ASN A 82 -8.57 -10.54 -5.14
CA ASN A 82 -8.44 -9.77 -3.92
C ASN A 82 -7.80 -8.39 -4.16
N LEU A 83 -8.33 -7.37 -3.50
CA LEU A 83 -7.72 -6.05 -3.38
C LEU A 83 -7.27 -5.85 -1.93
N SER A 84 -5.99 -5.51 -1.77
CA SER A 84 -5.38 -5.19 -0.49
C SER A 84 -4.92 -3.74 -0.44
N VAL A 85 -5.07 -3.12 0.71
CA VAL A 85 -4.61 -1.74 0.97
C VAL A 85 -3.57 -1.75 2.09
N LEU A 86 -2.43 -1.11 1.84
CA LEU A 86 -1.45 -0.81 2.89
C LEU A 86 -1.88 0.46 3.62
N SER A 87 -2.01 0.40 4.93
CA SER A 87 -2.36 1.53 5.80
C SER A 87 -1.42 1.62 6.99
N ARG A 88 -1.43 2.77 7.66
CA ARG A 88 -0.75 2.92 8.96
C ARG A 88 -1.67 2.41 10.08
N LEU A 89 -1.11 1.97 11.18
CA LEU A 89 -1.86 1.65 12.39
C LEU A 89 -1.18 2.29 13.60
N ILE A 90 -1.93 3.13 14.31
CA ILE A 90 -1.57 3.64 15.64
C ILE A 90 -2.81 3.51 16.50
N CYS A 91 -2.79 2.55 17.42
CA CYS A 91 -3.91 2.23 18.29
C CYS A 91 -3.55 2.58 19.73
N CYS A 92 -4.23 3.57 20.30
CA CYS A 92 -3.95 4.10 21.64
C CYS A 92 -5.22 4.22 22.47
N PRO A 93 -5.12 4.30 23.81
CA PRO A 93 -6.26 4.52 24.70
C PRO A 93 -7.01 5.84 24.44
N SER A 94 -6.37 6.84 23.80
CA SER A 94 -6.96 8.12 23.47
C SER A 94 -6.48 8.68 22.14
N ASP A 95 -7.31 9.50 21.49
CA ASP A 95 -6.93 10.19 20.23
C ASP A 95 -5.75 11.15 20.43
N SER A 96 -5.64 11.77 21.60
CA SER A 96 -4.51 12.67 21.92
C SER A 96 -3.18 11.93 21.99
N GLU A 97 -3.18 10.71 22.51
CA GLU A 97 -1.98 9.87 22.56
C GLU A 97 -1.62 9.33 21.17
N ALA A 98 -2.61 8.88 20.40
CA ALA A 98 -2.41 8.45 19.03
C ALA A 98 -1.80 9.58 18.18
N LYS A 99 -2.29 10.82 18.36
CA LYS A 99 -1.76 12.01 17.69
C LYS A 99 -0.32 12.31 18.09
N ARG A 100 0.01 12.21 19.37
CA ARG A 100 1.39 12.39 19.87
C ARG A 100 2.36 11.38 19.24
N ILE A 101 1.92 10.14 19.05
CA ILE A 101 2.73 9.11 18.39
C ILE A 101 2.82 9.38 16.88
N GLU A 102 1.72 9.74 16.25
CA GLU A 102 1.69 10.10 14.82
C GLU A 102 2.69 11.22 14.50
N ASP A 103 2.78 12.24 15.35
CA ASP A 103 3.71 13.37 15.16
C ASP A 103 5.18 12.92 15.11
N LYS A 104 5.55 11.82 15.79
CA LYS A 104 6.90 11.24 15.74
C LYS A 104 7.26 10.61 14.38
N VAL A 105 6.27 10.17 13.63
CA VAL A 105 6.48 9.50 12.34
C VAL A 105 6.38 10.45 11.15
N HIS A 106 5.98 11.68 11.34
CA HIS A 106 5.84 12.66 10.26
C HIS A 106 7.16 12.90 9.50
N PHE A 107 8.30 12.94 10.20
CA PHE A 107 9.60 13.09 9.55
C PHE A 107 9.95 11.92 8.64
N TRP A 108 9.58 10.70 9.00
CA TRP A 108 9.79 9.53 8.14
C TRP A 108 9.02 9.70 6.83
N TRP A 109 7.74 10.09 6.90
CA TRP A 109 6.92 10.32 5.72
C TRP A 109 7.41 11.51 4.88
N TYR A 110 7.82 12.59 5.54
CA TYR A 110 8.46 13.72 4.87
C TYR A 110 9.69 13.26 4.08
N SER A 111 10.55 12.49 4.71
CA SER A 111 11.77 11.99 4.10
C SER A 111 11.48 11.06 2.93
N PHE A 112 10.50 10.15 3.08
CA PHE A 112 10.08 9.25 2.03
C PHE A 112 9.58 10.00 0.79
N VAL A 113 8.66 10.94 0.96
CA VAL A 113 8.08 11.73 -0.13
C VAL A 113 9.14 12.58 -0.83
N HIS A 114 10.01 13.26 -0.05
CA HIS A 114 11.04 14.13 -0.62
C HIS A 114 12.18 13.33 -1.26
N TYR A 115 12.48 12.16 -0.74
CA TYR A 115 13.50 11.29 -1.32
C TYR A 115 13.04 10.64 -2.63
N PHE A 116 11.85 10.05 -2.65
CA PHE A 116 11.35 9.27 -3.78
C PHE A 116 10.44 10.05 -4.73
N GLY A 117 9.63 10.97 -4.20
CA GLY A 117 8.60 11.68 -4.97
C GLY A 117 9.13 12.91 -5.67
N TYR A 118 9.74 13.82 -4.95
CA TYR A 118 10.15 15.10 -5.52
C TYR A 118 11.56 15.11 -6.12
N GLY A 119 12.40 14.12 -5.80
CA GLY A 119 13.76 14.01 -6.35
C GLY A 119 14.66 15.23 -6.09
N SER A 120 14.25 16.11 -5.18
CA SER A 120 14.92 17.39 -4.92
C SER A 120 16.10 17.28 -3.97
N HIS A 121 16.27 16.11 -3.33
CA HIS A 121 17.38 15.93 -2.40
C HIS A 121 18.61 15.37 -3.11
N LYS A 122 19.78 15.79 -2.63
CA LYS A 122 21.08 15.28 -3.07
C LYS A 122 21.68 14.49 -1.92
N PRO A 123 21.95 13.18 -2.06
CA PRO A 123 22.57 12.37 -1.02
C PRO A 123 23.88 12.99 -0.52
N GLY A 124 24.06 13.04 0.79
CA GLY A 124 25.25 13.64 1.42
C GLY A 124 25.33 15.17 1.40
N VAL A 125 24.37 15.85 0.77
CA VAL A 125 24.34 17.33 0.66
C VAL A 125 23.10 17.93 1.29
N THR A 126 21.91 17.36 0.98
CA THR A 126 20.63 17.88 1.48
C THR A 126 20.34 17.30 2.86
N SER A 127 20.18 18.16 3.88
CA SER A 127 19.66 17.76 5.18
C SER A 127 18.14 17.77 5.14
N LEU A 128 17.52 16.60 5.02
CA LEU A 128 16.06 16.48 5.09
C LEU A 128 15.50 16.87 6.46
N TRP A 129 16.27 16.64 7.53
CA TRP A 129 15.87 17.06 8.88
C TRP A 129 15.80 18.58 9.01
N ASP A 130 16.83 19.31 8.52
CA ASP A 130 16.83 20.76 8.59
C ASP A 130 15.71 21.38 7.75
N ASN A 131 15.37 20.76 6.64
CA ASN A 131 14.25 21.19 5.81
C ASN A 131 12.91 20.91 6.51
N TYR A 132 12.74 19.71 7.07
CA TYR A 132 11.54 19.32 7.80
C TYR A 132 11.30 20.22 9.03
N SER A 133 12.34 20.43 9.85
CA SER A 133 12.23 21.22 11.08
C SER A 133 11.84 22.68 10.87
N LYS A 134 12.02 23.20 9.65
CA LYS A 134 11.63 24.55 9.23
C LYS A 134 10.33 24.59 8.42
N SER A 135 9.73 23.44 8.14
CA SER A 135 8.50 23.33 7.36
C SER A 135 7.28 23.17 8.26
N ASP A 136 6.12 23.56 7.74
CA ASP A 136 4.82 23.31 8.36
C ASP A 136 4.23 21.96 7.86
N TYR A 137 5.10 21.02 7.44
CA TYR A 137 4.68 19.76 6.88
C TYR A 137 3.84 18.96 7.86
N LYS A 138 2.65 18.60 7.42
CA LYS A 138 1.76 17.65 8.09
C LYS A 138 1.38 16.57 7.09
N PHE A 139 1.38 15.35 7.56
CA PHE A 139 0.92 14.24 6.75
C PHE A 139 -0.62 14.15 6.88
N GLU A 140 -1.34 14.58 5.85
CA GLU A 140 -2.80 14.78 5.91
C GLU A 140 -3.63 13.54 5.53
N TRP A 141 -3.01 12.41 5.24
CA TRP A 141 -3.77 11.22 4.82
C TRP A 141 -4.28 10.46 6.04
N ASP A 142 -5.46 10.83 6.50
CA ASP A 142 -6.17 10.07 7.52
C ASP A 142 -6.89 8.88 6.87
N THR A 143 -6.34 7.69 7.09
CA THR A 143 -6.95 6.43 6.66
C THR A 143 -7.98 5.93 7.67
N GLY A 144 -8.23 6.67 8.77
CA GLY A 144 -9.11 6.28 9.86
C GLY A 144 -8.55 5.17 10.76
N THR A 145 -7.28 4.81 10.58
CA THR A 145 -6.62 3.71 11.32
C THR A 145 -5.61 4.22 12.36
N ILE A 146 -5.80 5.49 12.79
CA ILE A 146 -5.06 6.15 13.85
C ILE A 146 -6.06 6.66 14.87
N GLY A 147 -5.95 6.23 16.13
CA GLY A 147 -6.86 6.64 17.20
C GLY A 147 -7.15 5.54 18.20
N THR A 148 -8.35 5.58 18.77
CA THR A 148 -8.80 4.58 19.74
C THR A 148 -9.22 3.26 19.07
N PRO A 149 -9.26 2.14 19.81
CA PRO A 149 -9.75 0.86 19.30
C PRO A 149 -11.15 0.96 18.68
N GLU A 150 -12.04 1.76 19.27
CA GLU A 150 -13.41 1.95 18.80
C GLU A 150 -13.42 2.65 17.43
N LYS A 151 -12.65 3.74 17.28
CA LYS A 151 -12.51 4.48 16.01
C LYS A 151 -11.97 3.59 14.91
N ILE A 152 -10.88 2.88 15.20
CA ILE A 152 -10.24 1.97 14.24
C ILE A 152 -11.19 0.84 13.85
N SER A 153 -11.85 0.21 14.82
CA SER A 153 -12.82 -0.87 14.56
C SER A 153 -13.99 -0.39 13.69
N ALA A 154 -14.48 0.83 13.91
CA ALA A 154 -15.53 1.41 13.07
C ALA A 154 -15.06 1.57 11.62
N THR A 155 -13.87 2.13 11.42
CA THR A 155 -13.25 2.29 10.09
C THR A 155 -13.03 0.94 9.38
N LEU A 156 -12.53 -0.07 10.10
CA LEU A 156 -12.32 -1.41 9.52
C LEU A 156 -13.64 -2.03 9.05
N ARG A 157 -14.73 -1.85 9.80
CA ARG A 157 -16.07 -2.31 9.38
C ARG A 157 -16.58 -1.58 8.14
N GLU A 158 -16.21 -0.31 7.96
CA GLU A 158 -16.56 0.42 6.74
C GLU A 158 -15.79 -0.10 5.53
N TYR A 159 -14.51 -0.39 5.66
CA TYR A 159 -13.71 -1.05 4.62
C TYR A 159 -14.27 -2.44 4.25
N GLU A 160 -14.66 -3.23 5.25
CA GLU A 160 -15.31 -4.53 5.04
C GLU A 160 -16.61 -4.37 4.24
N ARG A 161 -17.48 -3.42 4.64
CA ARG A 161 -18.75 -3.14 3.91
C ARG A 161 -18.51 -2.61 2.50
N ALA A 162 -17.41 -1.91 2.26
CA ALA A 162 -17.02 -1.46 0.93
C ALA A 162 -16.51 -2.60 0.04
N GLY A 163 -16.29 -3.81 0.59
CA GLY A 163 -15.81 -4.98 -0.13
C GLY A 163 -14.30 -5.03 -0.28
N LEU A 164 -13.54 -4.33 0.59
CA LEU A 164 -12.09 -4.50 0.65
C LEU A 164 -11.75 -5.87 1.23
N ASP A 165 -10.88 -6.61 0.56
CA ASP A 165 -10.57 -7.98 0.94
C ASP A 165 -9.50 -8.08 2.03
N GLN A 166 -8.55 -7.13 2.05
CA GLN A 166 -7.42 -7.18 2.97
C GLN A 166 -6.87 -5.80 3.30
N ILE A 167 -6.46 -5.61 4.56
CA ILE A 167 -5.64 -4.47 4.99
C ILE A 167 -4.31 -5.00 5.51
N VAL A 168 -3.22 -4.39 5.05
CA VAL A 168 -1.87 -4.61 5.57
C VAL A 168 -1.48 -3.39 6.36
N PHE A 169 -1.11 -3.58 7.62
CA PHE A 169 -0.72 -2.48 8.49
C PHE A 169 0.79 -2.29 8.54
N SER A 170 1.23 -1.04 8.36
CA SER A 170 2.54 -0.59 8.78
C SER A 170 2.44 -0.12 10.23
N ILE A 171 2.99 -0.89 11.14
CA ILE A 171 2.96 -0.64 12.59
C ILE A 171 4.23 0.00 13.13
N GLU A 172 5.28 0.06 12.31
CA GLU A 172 6.53 0.71 12.65
C GLU A 172 6.85 1.79 11.64
N ALA A 173 7.05 3.00 12.11
CA ALA A 173 7.58 4.07 11.29
C ALA A 173 8.24 5.14 12.17
N GLY A 174 9.46 5.52 11.81
CA GLY A 174 10.15 6.63 12.45
C GLY A 174 10.67 6.32 13.86
N ASN A 175 10.50 7.28 14.76
CA ASN A 175 11.10 7.26 16.09
C ASN A 175 10.08 6.85 17.18
N ILE A 176 9.43 5.70 16.97
CA ILE A 176 8.54 5.08 17.96
C ILE A 176 9.32 4.01 18.70
N SER A 177 9.24 3.99 20.03
CA SER A 177 9.83 2.93 20.83
C SER A 177 9.00 1.64 20.72
N HIS A 178 9.63 0.50 21.00
CA HIS A 178 8.93 -0.80 20.98
C HIS A 178 7.79 -0.88 22.00
N GLU A 179 7.85 -0.06 23.05
CA GLU A 179 6.86 -0.02 24.14
C GLU A 179 5.65 0.86 23.79
N GLU A 180 5.78 1.75 22.82
CA GLU A 180 4.71 2.59 22.28
C GLU A 180 3.97 1.89 21.14
#